data_2e43e86695dea0eb7c5b2218b5e1ed02
#
_entry.id   2e43e86695dea0eb7c5b2218b5e1ed02
#
_cell.length_a   1.000
_cell.length_b   1.000
_cell.length_c   1.000
_cell.angle_alpha   90.00
_cell.angle_beta   90.00
_cell.angle_gamma   90.00
#
_symmetry.space_group_name_H-M   'P 1'
#
loop_
_entity.id
_entity.type
_entity.pdbx_description
1 polymer ?
#
loop_
_entity_poly.entity_id
_entity_poly.type
_entity_poly.pdbx_seq_one_letter_code
_entity_poly.pdbx_strand_id
1 'polypeptide(L)'
;YYFISKPFWPGQSQKEIILESLEQESLIKLNLLEKDNIRLRELLNLQDSSDIDTISAAVISRKTGSWWRQLILNKGSIDGVEVGSPVIGPGGLLGRVENTSLFTSSVKLLTSPESKVGVWVDRIQINGLLVGAGYDYPNLILYSKDADIKVGDFVSSSPASTLLPPNIPIGIVLSVGETFQTKKTAK
;
A
#
# COMPACT_ATOMS: atom_id res chain seq x y z
N TYR A 1 -4.10 42.35 23.92
CA TYR A 1 -3.29 41.12 24.14
C TYR A 1 -4.09 40.17 25.03
N TYR A 2 -4.72 39.19 24.41
CA TYR A 2 -5.37 38.09 25.15
C TYR A 2 -4.37 36.93 25.25
N PHE A 3 -3.75 36.76 26.42
CA PHE A 3 -3.05 35.53 26.76
C PHE A 3 -4.10 34.50 27.17
N ILE A 4 -4.39 33.52 26.32
CA ILE A 4 -5.11 32.31 26.70
C ILE A 4 -4.07 31.37 27.31
N SER A 5 -3.92 31.44 28.65
CA SER A 5 -3.21 30.40 29.40
C SER A 5 -4.05 29.13 29.38
N LYS A 6 -3.62 28.10 28.64
CA LYS A 6 -4.20 26.76 28.82
C LYS A 6 -4.03 26.33 30.30
N PRO A 7 -5.06 25.81 30.95
CA PRO A 7 -4.89 25.29 32.29
C PRO A 7 -3.87 24.15 32.26
N PHE A 8 -2.85 24.26 33.11
CA PHE A 8 -1.89 23.19 33.34
C PHE A 8 -2.66 22.05 34.04
N TRP A 9 -2.96 20.97 33.30
CA TRP A 9 -3.56 19.77 33.85
C TRP A 9 -2.43 18.88 34.38
N PRO A 10 -2.33 18.61 35.68
CA PRO A 10 -1.32 17.73 36.24
C PRO A 10 -1.66 16.29 35.89
N GLY A 11 -0.99 15.69 34.91
CA GLY A 11 -1.20 14.30 34.53
C GLY A 11 -0.72 13.88 33.16
N GLN A 12 -0.48 14.81 32.24
CA GLN A 12 0.15 14.45 30.94
C GLN A 12 1.66 14.37 31.09
N SER A 13 2.23 13.22 30.77
CA SER A 13 3.69 13.06 30.74
C SER A 13 4.26 13.94 29.62
N GLN A 14 5.48 14.48 29.83
CA GLN A 14 6.17 15.24 28.77
C GLN A 14 6.25 14.47 27.45
N LYS A 15 6.25 13.14 27.50
CA LYS A 15 6.23 12.29 26.32
C LYS A 15 4.93 12.39 25.52
N GLU A 16 3.78 12.49 26.17
CA GLU A 16 2.48 12.65 25.50
C GLU A 16 2.37 13.99 24.78
N ILE A 17 2.85 15.05 25.41
CA ILE A 17 2.86 16.40 24.79
C ILE A 17 3.78 16.44 23.56
N ILE A 18 4.94 15.79 23.64
CA ILE A 18 5.87 15.68 22.50
C ILE A 18 5.24 14.83 21.39
N LEU A 19 4.61 13.72 21.72
CA LEU A 19 3.93 12.86 20.73
C LEU A 19 2.81 13.63 20.01
N GLU A 20 1.94 14.31 20.77
CA GLU A 20 0.88 15.14 20.19
C GLU A 20 1.42 16.25 19.28
N SER A 21 2.53 16.89 19.67
CA SER A 21 3.14 17.92 18.85
C SER A 21 3.73 17.37 17.55
N LEU A 22 4.34 16.18 17.57
CA LEU A 22 4.87 15.50 16.41
C LEU A 22 3.75 15.02 15.46
N GLU A 23 2.65 14.53 16.02
CA GLU A 23 1.46 14.17 15.22
C GLU A 23 0.86 15.40 14.53
N GLN A 24 0.72 16.51 15.24
CA GLN A 24 0.23 17.75 14.65
C GLN A 24 1.16 18.30 13.57
N GLU A 25 2.48 18.27 13.78
CA GLU A 25 3.46 18.68 12.79
C GLU A 25 3.38 17.79 11.52
N SER A 26 3.24 16.48 11.70
CA SER A 26 3.10 15.54 10.59
C SER A 26 1.81 15.77 9.80
N LEU A 27 0.69 16.06 10.47
CA LEU A 27 -0.59 16.38 9.84
C LEU A 27 -0.51 17.69 9.03
N ILE A 28 0.15 18.73 9.58
CA ILE A 28 0.36 19.99 8.86
C ILE A 28 1.20 19.75 7.62
N LYS A 29 2.29 18.98 7.74
CA LYS A 29 3.17 18.66 6.63
C LYS A 29 2.45 17.85 5.54
N LEU A 30 1.62 16.88 5.91
CA LEU A 30 0.79 16.14 4.96
C LEU A 30 -0.17 17.06 4.21
N ASN A 31 -0.89 17.95 4.89
CA ASN A 31 -1.77 18.93 4.27
C ASN A 31 -1.04 19.87 3.29
N LEU A 32 0.17 20.29 3.63
CA LEU A 32 0.97 21.13 2.73
C LEU A 32 1.41 20.37 1.48
N LEU A 33 1.91 19.13 1.65
CA LEU A 33 2.32 18.27 0.53
C LEU A 33 1.14 17.93 -0.39
N GLU A 34 -0.05 17.70 0.17
CA GLU A 34 -1.25 17.44 -0.61
C GLU A 34 -1.66 18.66 -1.44
N LYS A 35 -1.66 19.86 -0.84
CA LYS A 35 -1.92 21.11 -1.56
C LYS A 35 -0.90 21.37 -2.67
N ASP A 36 0.37 21.13 -2.40
CA ASP A 36 1.42 21.30 -3.40
C ASP A 36 1.27 20.29 -4.54
N ASN A 37 0.87 19.04 -4.23
CA ASN A 37 0.62 18.02 -5.24
C ASN A 37 -0.56 18.40 -6.15
N ILE A 38 -1.67 18.86 -5.57
CA ILE A 38 -2.83 19.36 -6.33
C ILE A 38 -2.40 20.51 -7.23
N ARG A 39 -1.69 21.50 -6.69
CA ARG A 39 -1.21 22.64 -7.46
C ARG A 39 -0.29 22.23 -8.61
N LEU A 40 0.63 21.29 -8.37
CA LEU A 40 1.53 20.79 -9.42
C LEU A 40 0.78 20.06 -10.53
N ARG A 41 -0.25 19.27 -10.18
CA ARG A 41 -1.11 18.59 -11.14
C ARG A 41 -1.90 19.59 -11.98
N GLU A 42 -2.47 20.61 -11.37
CA GLU A 42 -3.17 21.69 -12.09
C GLU A 42 -2.24 22.40 -13.09
N LEU A 43 -1.00 22.74 -12.69
CA LEU A 43 -0.01 23.34 -13.57
C LEU A 43 0.39 22.46 -14.75
N LEU A 44 0.37 21.15 -14.57
CA LEU A 44 0.67 20.15 -15.60
C LEU A 44 -0.55 19.75 -16.43
N ASN A 45 -1.73 20.31 -16.19
CA ASN A 45 -3.01 19.92 -16.76
C ASN A 45 -3.27 18.40 -16.65
N LEU A 46 -2.78 17.77 -15.58
CA LEU A 46 -3.05 16.36 -15.30
C LEU A 46 -4.44 16.25 -14.70
N GLN A 47 -5.32 15.55 -15.37
CA GLN A 47 -6.62 15.19 -14.80
C GLN A 47 -6.41 14.38 -13.52
N ASP A 48 -7.17 14.72 -12.49
CA ASP A 48 -7.13 14.01 -11.21
C ASP A 48 -7.64 12.58 -11.43
N SER A 49 -6.71 11.64 -11.55
CA SER A 49 -7.02 10.20 -11.52
C SER A 49 -7.23 9.68 -10.09
N SER A 50 -7.31 10.59 -9.12
CA SER A 50 -7.42 10.27 -7.70
C SER A 50 -8.86 10.07 -7.21
N ASP A 51 -9.85 10.28 -8.06
CA ASP A 51 -11.25 9.93 -7.75
C ASP A 51 -11.46 8.42 -7.96
N ILE A 52 -10.72 7.62 -7.17
CA ILE A 52 -10.94 6.18 -7.13
C ILE A 52 -12.10 5.94 -6.18
N ASP A 53 -13.26 5.60 -6.75
CA ASP A 53 -14.39 5.16 -5.96
C ASP A 53 -13.99 3.98 -5.09
N THR A 54 -14.07 4.15 -3.79
CA THR A 54 -13.70 3.12 -2.82
C THR A 54 -14.92 2.55 -2.14
N ILE A 55 -14.96 1.23 -2.02
CA ILE A 55 -16.02 0.48 -1.34
C ILE A 55 -15.46 -0.05 -0.03
N SER A 56 -16.03 0.37 1.09
CA SER A 56 -15.68 -0.20 2.39
C SER A 56 -16.28 -1.58 2.55
N ALA A 57 -15.43 -2.57 2.88
CA ALA A 57 -15.83 -3.96 3.04
C ALA A 57 -15.25 -4.57 4.32
N ALA A 58 -16.01 -5.45 4.96
CA ALA A 58 -15.54 -6.21 6.10
C ALA A 58 -15.08 -7.61 5.67
N VAL A 59 -14.01 -8.10 6.30
CA VAL A 59 -13.56 -9.48 6.13
C VAL A 59 -14.46 -10.40 6.95
N ILE A 60 -15.19 -11.27 6.28
CA ILE A 60 -16.11 -12.23 6.93
C ILE A 60 -15.51 -13.64 7.08
N SER A 61 -14.47 -13.94 6.31
CA SER A 61 -13.75 -15.23 6.43
C SER A 61 -12.31 -15.09 5.95
N ARG A 62 -11.43 -15.90 6.53
CA ARG A 62 -10.03 -16.01 6.13
C ARG A 62 -9.64 -17.48 6.02
N LYS A 63 -9.24 -17.90 4.84
CA LYS A 63 -8.68 -19.23 4.62
C LYS A 63 -7.15 -19.17 4.81
N THR A 64 -6.64 -19.87 5.80
CA THR A 64 -5.23 -19.81 6.23
C THR A 64 -4.40 -21.06 5.86
N GLY A 65 -4.92 -21.96 5.03
CA GLY A 65 -4.16 -23.10 4.52
C GLY A 65 -3.02 -22.66 3.60
N SER A 66 -1.93 -23.43 3.53
CA SER A 66 -0.70 -23.11 2.80
C SER A 66 -0.87 -22.87 1.29
N TRP A 67 -2.00 -23.28 0.72
CA TRP A 67 -2.33 -23.14 -0.70
C TRP A 67 -3.32 -22.00 -0.99
N TRP A 68 -4.08 -21.51 0.01
CA TRP A 68 -5.21 -20.62 -0.18
C TRP A 68 -5.12 -19.41 0.77
N ARG A 69 -4.25 -18.47 0.45
CA ARG A 69 -4.25 -17.18 1.15
C ARG A 69 -5.31 -16.30 0.52
N GLN A 70 -6.55 -16.52 0.94
CA GLN A 70 -7.72 -15.80 0.49
C GLN A 70 -8.47 -15.17 1.65
N LEU A 71 -9.02 -13.99 1.41
CA LEU A 71 -10.00 -13.33 2.25
C LEU A 71 -11.36 -13.38 1.55
N ILE A 72 -12.44 -13.46 2.32
CA ILE A 72 -13.79 -13.26 1.82
C ILE A 72 -14.32 -11.98 2.43
N LEU A 73 -14.81 -11.09 1.56
CA LEU A 73 -15.39 -9.82 1.93
C LEU A 73 -16.92 -9.88 1.84
N ASN A 74 -17.60 -9.06 2.64
CA ASN A 74 -19.06 -8.92 2.67
C ASN A 74 -19.60 -7.97 1.59
N LYS A 75 -18.87 -7.77 0.51
CA LYS A 75 -19.23 -6.93 -0.64
C LYS A 75 -19.06 -7.70 -1.92
N GLY A 76 -20.00 -7.59 -2.84
CA GLY A 76 -20.06 -8.32 -4.09
C GLY A 76 -20.37 -7.46 -5.30
N SER A 77 -20.82 -8.09 -6.37
CA SER A 77 -21.10 -7.39 -7.65
C SER A 77 -22.20 -6.37 -7.54
N ILE A 78 -23.20 -6.56 -6.69
CA ILE A 78 -24.27 -5.56 -6.47
C ILE A 78 -23.77 -4.30 -5.77
N ASP A 79 -22.66 -4.40 -5.05
CA ASP A 79 -22.00 -3.26 -4.42
C ASP A 79 -20.98 -2.57 -5.36
N GLY A 80 -20.82 -3.05 -6.59
CA GLY A 80 -19.86 -2.53 -7.56
C GLY A 80 -18.47 -3.15 -7.49
N VAL A 81 -18.29 -4.28 -6.76
CA VAL A 81 -17.00 -4.97 -6.71
C VAL A 81 -16.78 -5.78 -7.98
N GLU A 82 -15.69 -5.51 -8.68
CA GLU A 82 -15.30 -6.19 -9.91
C GLU A 82 -14.10 -7.12 -9.68
N VAL A 83 -14.00 -8.16 -10.52
CA VAL A 83 -12.83 -9.04 -10.56
C VAL A 83 -11.60 -8.23 -11.00
N GLY A 84 -10.51 -8.34 -10.26
CA GLY A 84 -9.30 -7.56 -10.50
C GLY A 84 -9.18 -6.30 -9.64
N SER A 85 -10.26 -5.83 -9.00
CA SER A 85 -10.21 -4.67 -8.12
C SER A 85 -9.15 -4.81 -7.03
N PRO A 86 -8.35 -3.77 -6.78
CA PRO A 86 -7.38 -3.77 -5.69
C PRO A 86 -8.10 -3.76 -4.34
N VAL A 87 -7.56 -4.47 -3.38
CA VAL A 87 -8.04 -4.45 -1.99
C VAL A 87 -6.95 -3.86 -1.11
N ILE A 88 -7.27 -2.72 -0.51
CA ILE A 88 -6.35 -1.94 0.31
C ILE A 88 -6.79 -2.06 1.77
N GLY A 89 -5.84 -2.15 2.66
CA GLY A 89 -6.05 -2.15 4.10
C GLY A 89 -5.02 -1.31 4.83
N PRO A 90 -5.00 -1.37 6.16
CA PRO A 90 -3.96 -0.72 6.94
C PRO A 90 -2.57 -1.17 6.47
N GLY A 91 -1.75 -0.21 6.03
CA GLY A 91 -0.40 -0.47 5.54
C GLY A 91 -0.25 -0.65 4.02
N GLY A 92 -1.35 -0.66 3.25
CA GLY A 92 -1.28 -0.68 1.78
C GLY A 92 -2.06 -1.80 1.12
N LEU A 93 -1.61 -2.21 -0.06
CA LEU A 93 -2.26 -3.24 -0.87
C LEU A 93 -2.22 -4.61 -0.19
N LEU A 94 -3.37 -5.21 0.05
CA LEU A 94 -3.50 -6.57 0.59
C LEU A 94 -3.54 -7.64 -0.51
N GLY A 95 -4.17 -7.32 -1.63
CA GLY A 95 -4.35 -8.26 -2.73
C GLY A 95 -5.32 -7.72 -3.78
N ARG A 96 -5.89 -8.64 -4.57
CA ARG A 96 -6.88 -8.33 -5.59
C ARG A 96 -8.09 -9.25 -5.50
N VAL A 97 -9.24 -8.74 -5.91
CA VAL A 97 -10.45 -9.56 -6.07
C VAL A 97 -10.20 -10.61 -7.14
N GLU A 98 -10.33 -11.88 -6.78
CA GLU A 98 -10.17 -13.03 -7.67
C GLU A 98 -11.51 -13.47 -8.26
N ASN A 99 -12.54 -13.50 -7.41
CA ASN A 99 -13.91 -13.83 -7.82
C ASN A 99 -14.91 -12.97 -7.06
N THR A 100 -16.04 -12.69 -7.69
CA THR A 100 -17.15 -11.99 -7.06
C THR A 100 -18.44 -12.78 -7.22
N SER A 101 -19.25 -12.78 -6.17
CA SER A 101 -20.64 -13.25 -6.13
C SER A 101 -21.53 -12.03 -5.93
N LEU A 102 -22.86 -12.23 -5.87
CA LEU A 102 -23.79 -11.11 -5.68
C LEU A 102 -23.48 -10.29 -4.43
N PHE A 103 -23.23 -10.92 -3.28
CA PHE A 103 -23.08 -10.27 -1.97
C PHE A 103 -21.69 -10.41 -1.36
N THR A 104 -20.80 -11.18 -1.95
CA THR A 104 -19.46 -11.45 -1.41
C THR A 104 -18.42 -11.46 -2.51
N SER A 105 -17.18 -11.20 -2.15
CA SER A 105 -16.02 -11.34 -3.04
C SER A 105 -14.88 -12.09 -2.37
N SER A 106 -14.13 -12.84 -3.15
CA SER A 106 -12.91 -13.51 -2.70
C SER A 106 -11.68 -12.73 -3.17
N VAL A 107 -10.75 -12.51 -2.27
CA VAL A 107 -9.52 -11.74 -2.50
C VAL A 107 -8.33 -12.67 -2.44
N LYS A 108 -7.53 -12.68 -3.50
CA LYS A 108 -6.22 -13.33 -3.53
C LYS A 108 -5.19 -12.39 -2.89
N LEU A 109 -4.55 -12.81 -1.81
CA LEU A 109 -3.54 -12.03 -1.11
C LEU A 109 -2.23 -11.94 -1.91
N LEU A 110 -1.46 -10.87 -1.69
CA LEU A 110 -0.11 -10.71 -2.27
C LEU A 110 0.85 -11.83 -1.89
N THR A 111 0.65 -12.42 -0.72
CA THR A 111 1.47 -13.55 -0.22
C THR A 111 1.10 -14.91 -0.83
N SER A 112 0.00 -15.00 -1.58
CA SER A 112 -0.39 -16.23 -2.28
C SER A 112 0.66 -16.62 -3.34
N PRO A 113 1.06 -17.90 -3.45
CA PRO A 113 2.09 -18.35 -4.41
C PRO A 113 1.78 -18.00 -5.87
N GLU A 114 0.52 -17.89 -6.21
CA GLU A 114 0.07 -17.51 -7.56
C GLU A 114 -0.03 -16.00 -7.78
N SER A 115 0.16 -15.20 -6.73
CA SER A 115 0.07 -13.75 -6.84
C SER A 115 1.32 -13.19 -7.51
N LYS A 116 1.10 -12.40 -8.56
CA LYS A 116 2.16 -11.66 -9.28
C LYS A 116 1.68 -10.25 -9.52
N VAL A 117 2.41 -9.27 -9.02
CA VAL A 117 2.04 -7.86 -9.10
C VAL A 117 3.25 -7.06 -9.59
N GLY A 118 3.04 -6.23 -10.61
CA GLY A 118 4.03 -5.26 -11.07
C GLY A 118 4.19 -4.16 -10.03
N VAL A 119 5.42 -3.92 -9.61
CA VAL A 119 5.75 -2.96 -8.57
C VAL A 119 6.83 -2.00 -9.00
N TRP A 120 6.96 -0.93 -8.24
CA TRP A 120 7.90 0.14 -8.42
C TRP A 120 8.64 0.39 -7.12
N VAL A 121 9.96 0.50 -7.17
CA VAL A 121 10.76 0.89 -6.01
C VAL A 121 11.01 2.39 -6.10
N ASP A 122 10.42 3.15 -5.18
CA ASP A 122 10.31 4.60 -5.29
C ASP A 122 11.67 5.31 -5.32
N ARG A 123 12.62 4.89 -4.46
CA ARG A 123 13.94 5.54 -4.36
C ARG A 123 14.79 5.38 -5.63
N ILE A 124 14.82 4.20 -6.21
CA ILE A 124 15.67 3.87 -7.37
C ILE A 124 14.93 3.95 -8.69
N GLN A 125 13.61 4.18 -8.66
CA GLN A 125 12.74 4.30 -9.83
C GLN A 125 12.83 3.10 -10.79
N ILE A 126 12.88 1.89 -10.22
CA ILE A 126 13.00 0.66 -10.99
C ILE A 126 11.74 -0.19 -10.83
N ASN A 127 11.27 -0.70 -11.97
CA ASN A 127 10.19 -1.68 -11.98
C ASN A 127 10.66 -3.06 -11.53
N GLY A 128 9.79 -3.77 -10.84
CA GLY A 128 9.99 -5.13 -10.42
C GLY A 128 8.70 -5.94 -10.45
N LEU A 129 8.81 -7.18 -10.07
CA LEU A 129 7.70 -8.11 -9.90
C LEU A 129 7.65 -8.59 -8.46
N LEU A 130 6.54 -8.35 -7.79
CA LEU A 130 6.25 -8.94 -6.49
C LEU A 130 5.58 -10.28 -6.72
N VAL A 131 6.18 -11.34 -6.15
CA VAL A 131 5.70 -12.72 -6.28
C VAL A 131 5.40 -13.27 -4.91
N GLY A 132 4.19 -13.74 -4.70
CA GLY A 132 3.81 -14.42 -3.47
C GLY A 132 4.62 -15.70 -3.29
N ALA A 133 5.09 -15.93 -2.07
CA ALA A 133 5.93 -17.08 -1.73
C ALA A 133 5.20 -18.15 -0.90
N GLY A 134 3.92 -17.93 -0.57
CA GLY A 134 3.18 -18.80 0.34
C GLY A 134 3.58 -18.65 1.82
N TYR A 135 4.44 -17.69 2.12
CA TYR A 135 4.89 -17.30 3.46
C TYR A 135 4.33 -15.93 3.84
N ASP A 136 4.77 -15.39 4.96
CA ASP A 136 4.26 -14.12 5.49
C ASP A 136 4.64 -12.91 4.63
N TYR A 137 5.72 -13.02 3.88
CA TYR A 137 6.22 -11.95 3.00
C TYR A 137 6.36 -12.44 1.56
N PRO A 138 5.93 -11.65 0.56
CA PRO A 138 6.18 -11.93 -0.84
C PRO A 138 7.63 -11.61 -1.21
N ASN A 139 8.11 -12.17 -2.31
CA ASN A 139 9.43 -11.91 -2.86
C ASN A 139 9.36 -10.81 -3.92
N LEU A 140 10.23 -9.81 -3.80
CA LEU A 140 10.44 -8.79 -4.82
C LEU A 140 11.56 -9.22 -5.78
N ILE A 141 11.25 -9.28 -7.06
CA ILE A 141 12.19 -9.60 -8.12
C ILE A 141 12.40 -8.35 -8.97
N LEU A 142 13.64 -7.85 -9.01
CA LEU A 142 14.01 -6.73 -9.85
C LEU A 142 14.57 -7.22 -11.18
N TYR A 143 14.25 -6.54 -12.27
CA TYR A 143 14.73 -6.88 -13.60
C TYR A 143 16.14 -6.35 -13.89
N SER A 144 16.60 -5.35 -13.14
CA SER A 144 17.95 -4.80 -13.24
C SER A 144 18.92 -5.50 -12.29
N LYS A 145 20.06 -5.94 -12.82
CA LYS A 145 21.12 -6.57 -12.02
C LYS A 145 21.86 -5.57 -11.12
N ASP A 146 21.97 -4.33 -11.58
CA ASP A 146 22.73 -3.27 -10.93
C ASP A 146 21.87 -2.39 -10.01
N ALA A 147 20.65 -2.84 -9.72
CA ALA A 147 19.75 -2.11 -8.84
C ALA A 147 20.32 -2.02 -7.42
N ASP A 148 20.57 -0.80 -6.93
CA ASP A 148 21.02 -0.53 -5.57
C ASP A 148 19.80 -0.53 -4.61
N ILE A 149 19.20 -1.71 -4.40
CA ILE A 149 18.07 -1.86 -3.46
C ILE A 149 18.60 -1.96 -2.02
N LYS A 150 17.90 -1.29 -1.10
CA LYS A 150 18.25 -1.26 0.32
C LYS A 150 17.06 -1.65 1.20
N VAL A 151 17.38 -2.16 2.38
CA VAL A 151 16.37 -2.34 3.43
C VAL A 151 15.76 -0.99 3.78
N GLY A 152 14.43 -0.94 3.89
CA GLY A 152 13.68 0.29 4.11
C GLY A 152 13.20 1.01 2.85
N ASP A 153 13.57 0.56 1.64
CA ASP A 153 13.04 1.13 0.41
C ASP A 153 11.53 0.91 0.31
N PHE A 154 10.80 1.97 -0.04
CA PHE A 154 9.36 1.90 -0.28
C PHE A 154 9.05 1.27 -1.62
N VAL A 155 8.00 0.45 -1.61
CA VAL A 155 7.50 -0.26 -2.79
C VAL A 155 6.03 0.10 -3.00
N SER A 156 5.71 0.56 -4.20
CA SER A 156 4.35 0.90 -4.63
C SER A 156 3.96 0.13 -5.90
N SER A 157 2.69 0.20 -6.29
CA SER A 157 2.24 -0.36 -7.56
C SER A 157 2.87 0.41 -8.73
N SER A 158 3.35 -0.35 -9.73
CA SER A 158 4.03 0.23 -10.88
C SER A 158 3.11 1.12 -11.72
N PRO A 159 3.57 2.31 -12.12
CA PRO A 159 2.85 3.13 -13.12
C PRO A 159 2.68 2.44 -14.48
N ALA A 160 3.52 1.46 -14.80
CA ALA A 160 3.42 0.65 -16.01
C ALA A 160 2.47 -0.54 -15.86
N SER A 161 1.87 -0.74 -14.68
CA SER A 161 0.91 -1.82 -14.46
C SER A 161 -0.44 -1.46 -15.08
N THR A 162 -0.99 -2.36 -15.89
CA THR A 162 -2.37 -2.26 -16.42
C THR A 162 -3.40 -2.91 -15.49
N LEU A 163 -2.94 -3.60 -14.44
CA LEU A 163 -3.78 -4.40 -13.55
C LEU A 163 -4.15 -3.69 -12.25
N LEU A 164 -3.41 -2.66 -11.90
CA LEU A 164 -3.60 -1.88 -10.67
C LEU A 164 -3.42 -0.40 -10.97
N PRO A 165 -4.17 0.47 -10.29
CA PRO A 165 -3.86 1.89 -10.29
C PRO A 165 -2.42 2.14 -9.84
N PRO A 166 -1.73 3.15 -10.40
CA PRO A 166 -0.37 3.49 -10.00
C PRO A 166 -0.29 4.02 -8.57
N ASN A 167 0.89 3.92 -7.99
CA ASN A 167 1.24 4.53 -6.69
C ASN A 167 0.44 4.03 -5.48
N ILE A 168 -0.20 2.85 -5.56
CA ILE A 168 -0.78 2.23 -4.36
C ILE A 168 0.38 1.72 -3.49
N PRO A 169 0.49 2.12 -2.22
CA PRO A 169 1.54 1.63 -1.33
C PRO A 169 1.39 0.12 -1.12
N ILE A 170 2.51 -0.60 -1.16
CA ILE A 170 2.54 -2.06 -0.98
C ILE A 170 3.29 -2.41 0.29
N GLY A 171 4.40 -1.74 0.56
CA GLY A 171 5.19 -1.99 1.75
C GLY A 171 6.62 -1.48 1.66
N ILE A 172 7.49 -2.06 2.48
CA ILE A 172 8.92 -1.74 2.54
C ILE A 172 9.76 -3.00 2.36
N VAL A 173 10.95 -2.83 1.83
CA VAL A 173 11.94 -3.91 1.71
C VAL A 173 12.47 -4.28 3.10
N LEU A 174 12.27 -5.53 3.52
CA LEU A 174 12.71 -6.02 4.83
C LEU A 174 14.11 -6.62 4.79
N SER A 175 14.47 -7.31 3.70
CA SER A 175 15.79 -7.92 3.53
C SER A 175 16.17 -7.97 2.06
N VAL A 176 17.45 -7.93 1.78
CA VAL A 176 18.02 -8.06 0.43
C VAL A 176 18.83 -9.33 0.38
N GLY A 177 18.47 -10.25 -0.53
CA GLY A 177 19.20 -11.50 -0.76
C GLY A 177 19.83 -11.49 -2.16
N GLU A 178 20.95 -12.19 -2.31
CA GLU A 178 21.54 -12.47 -3.60
C GLU A 178 20.98 -13.80 -4.14
N THR A 179 20.29 -13.75 -5.26
CA THR A 179 19.88 -14.98 -5.96
C THR A 179 20.82 -15.25 -7.12
N PHE A 180 21.32 -16.47 -7.19
CA PHE A 180 22.34 -16.93 -8.15
C PHE A 180 21.93 -16.90 -9.64
N GLN A 181 20.76 -16.42 -9.99
CA GLN A 181 20.32 -16.28 -11.37
C GLN A 181 19.77 -14.89 -11.63
N THR A 182 20.53 -14.04 -12.30
CA THR A 182 20.10 -12.86 -13.10
C THR A 182 19.12 -11.86 -12.46
N LYS A 183 18.65 -12.04 -11.22
CA LYS A 183 17.62 -11.22 -10.57
C LYS A 183 17.97 -11.03 -9.09
N LYS A 184 18.00 -9.79 -8.63
CA LYS A 184 18.04 -9.51 -7.18
C LYS A 184 16.65 -9.75 -6.59
N THR A 185 16.59 -10.44 -5.47
CA THR A 185 15.34 -10.72 -4.75
C THR A 185 15.37 -10.03 -3.40
N ALA A 186 14.33 -9.31 -3.06
CA ALA A 186 14.12 -8.72 -1.74
C ALA A 186 12.86 -9.34 -1.10
N LYS A 187 12.89 -9.50 0.21
CA LYS A 187 11.77 -10.01 1.03
C LYS A 187 11.17 -8.89 1.84
#